data_c92f123a69c083ac7d1ed16cb397c9df
#
_entry.id   c92f123a69c083ac7d1ed16cb397c9df
#
_cell.length_a   1.000
_cell.length_b   1.000
_cell.length_c   1.000
_cell.angle_alpha   90.00
_cell.angle_beta   90.00
_cell.angle_gamma   90.00
#
_symmetry.space_group_name_H-M   'P 1'
#
loop_
_entity.id
_entity.type
_entity.pdbx_description
1 polymer ?
#
loop_
_entity_poly.entity_id
_entity_poly.type
_entity_poly.pdbx_seq_one_letter_code
_entity_poly.pdbx_strand_id
1 'polypeptide(L)'
;MSETPVYNSSMRNTCVATMLQAGHAENALPQRAQATVQCRLLPGESPEAIRDTLARIVADTAIKVTIKGEPQGAPESPLNPEVMTAVEQATHSLWPEVIVLPVMDPWASDAVRFSRAGTPVYGVSGVFYDIDDVRAHGRDERVLGEAFDQGVEFTYRLMKALSGAG
;
A
#
# COMPACT_ATOMS: atom_id res chain seq x y z
N MET A 1 15.09 -11.19 -0.09
CA MET A 1 13.79 -10.48 -0.16
C MET A 1 13.12 -10.30 1.20
N SER A 2 13.10 -11.30 2.11
CA SER A 2 12.45 -11.14 3.43
C SER A 2 13.16 -10.20 4.41
N GLU A 3 14.41 -9.85 4.18
CA GLU A 3 15.21 -8.97 5.05
C GLU A 3 14.93 -7.48 4.81
N THR A 4 14.49 -7.12 3.62
CA THR A 4 14.14 -5.74 3.28
C THR A 4 12.70 -5.44 3.69
N PRO A 5 12.43 -4.45 4.56
CA PRO A 5 11.08 -4.17 5.07
C PRO A 5 10.03 -3.94 3.98
N VAL A 6 10.39 -3.28 2.89
CA VAL A 6 9.49 -2.99 1.76
C VAL A 6 9.03 -4.29 1.10
N TYR A 7 9.95 -5.15 0.68
CA TYR A 7 9.58 -6.44 0.07
C TYR A 7 8.86 -7.38 1.05
N ASN A 8 9.23 -7.32 2.34
CA ASN A 8 8.54 -8.08 3.36
C ASN A 8 7.06 -7.68 3.47
N SER A 9 6.78 -6.37 3.46
CA SER A 9 5.41 -5.85 3.55
C SER A 9 4.53 -6.18 2.34
N SER A 10 5.13 -6.35 1.15
CA SER A 10 4.42 -6.75 -0.08
C SER A 10 4.08 -8.24 -0.14
N MET A 11 4.66 -9.07 0.75
CA MET A 11 4.51 -10.53 0.72
C MET A 11 3.68 -11.10 1.88
N ARG A 12 3.21 -10.28 2.80
CA ARG A 12 2.46 -10.75 3.98
C ARG A 12 1.55 -9.70 4.57
N ASN A 13 0.57 -10.13 5.35
CA ASN A 13 -0.22 -9.24 6.18
C ASN A 13 0.68 -8.56 7.21
N THR A 14 0.55 -7.25 7.33
CA THR A 14 1.30 -6.46 8.31
C THR A 14 0.35 -5.67 9.20
N CYS A 15 0.62 -5.64 10.50
CA CYS A 15 -0.18 -4.91 11.48
C CYS A 15 0.73 -4.07 12.37
N VAL A 16 0.34 -2.83 12.65
CA VAL A 16 1.07 -1.91 13.52
C VAL A 16 0.10 -1.11 14.40
N ALA A 17 0.45 -0.93 15.66
CA ALA A 17 -0.29 -0.05 16.56
C ALA A 17 0.02 1.41 16.20
N THR A 18 -0.99 2.14 15.69
CA THR A 18 -0.86 3.52 15.21
C THR A 18 -1.31 4.55 16.24
N MET A 19 -2.18 4.15 17.19
CA MET A 19 -2.68 5.05 18.24
C MET A 19 -2.82 4.29 19.56
N LEU A 20 -2.51 4.97 20.65
CA LEU A 20 -2.73 4.50 22.02
C LEU A 20 -3.48 5.58 22.79
N GLN A 21 -4.48 5.19 23.57
CA GLN A 21 -5.26 6.07 24.42
C GLN A 21 -5.48 5.39 25.77
N ALA A 22 -5.17 6.09 26.86
CA ALA A 22 -5.41 5.63 28.23
C ALA A 22 -5.46 6.80 29.18
N GLY A 23 -6.21 6.63 30.28
CA GLY A 23 -6.32 7.64 31.33
C GLY A 23 -7.20 8.83 30.97
N HIS A 24 -7.53 9.63 31.99
CA HIS A 24 -8.36 10.83 31.87
C HIS A 24 -7.97 11.92 32.86
N ALA A 25 -7.10 11.62 33.84
CA ALA A 25 -6.61 12.57 34.81
C ALA A 25 -5.22 12.14 35.36
N GLU A 26 -4.42 13.11 35.75
CA GLU A 26 -3.04 12.88 36.23
C GLU A 26 -2.97 12.09 37.54
N ASN A 27 -4.01 12.17 38.35
CA ASN A 27 -4.09 11.57 39.71
C ASN A 27 -5.07 10.38 39.78
N ALA A 28 -5.50 9.81 38.63
CA ALA A 28 -6.41 8.69 38.59
C ALA A 28 -5.85 7.54 37.72
N LEU A 29 -5.96 6.32 38.24
CA LEU A 29 -5.59 5.14 37.46
C LEU A 29 -6.51 4.98 36.23
N PRO A 30 -5.94 4.67 35.06
CA PRO A 30 -6.72 4.40 33.87
C PRO A 30 -7.66 3.22 34.08
N GLN A 31 -8.95 3.42 33.85
CA GLN A 31 -9.94 2.35 33.88
C GLN A 31 -10.09 1.67 32.49
N ARG A 32 -9.59 2.32 31.47
CA ARG A 32 -9.63 1.83 30.08
C ARG A 32 -8.35 2.23 29.36
N ALA A 33 -7.81 1.28 28.60
CA ALA A 33 -6.78 1.53 27.58
C ALA A 33 -7.26 1.01 26.23
N GLN A 34 -6.91 1.70 25.17
CA GLN A 34 -7.26 1.33 23.81
C GLN A 34 -6.06 1.52 22.88
N ALA A 35 -5.78 0.51 22.06
CA ALA A 35 -4.89 0.62 20.93
C ALA A 35 -5.69 0.60 19.62
N THR A 36 -5.36 1.46 18.67
CA THR A 36 -5.80 1.29 17.28
C THR A 36 -4.67 0.61 16.52
N VAL A 37 -4.96 -0.55 15.97
CA VAL A 37 -4.02 -1.33 15.17
C VAL A 37 -4.45 -1.24 13.71
N GLN A 38 -3.60 -0.69 12.88
CA GLN A 38 -3.80 -0.67 11.44
C GLN A 38 -3.19 -1.94 10.84
N CYS A 39 -3.96 -2.68 10.05
CA CYS A 39 -3.48 -3.83 9.31
C CYS A 39 -3.59 -3.60 7.80
N ARG A 40 -2.57 -4.02 7.07
CA ARG A 40 -2.56 -4.12 5.62
C ARG A 40 -2.62 -5.59 5.26
N LEU A 41 -3.65 -5.95 4.51
CA LEU A 41 -3.98 -7.33 4.20
C LEU A 41 -3.58 -7.66 2.77
N LEU A 42 -3.12 -8.88 2.55
CA LEU A 42 -2.98 -9.42 1.20
C LEU A 42 -4.35 -9.51 0.52
N PRO A 43 -4.41 -9.40 -0.80
CA PRO A 43 -5.64 -9.61 -1.54
C PRO A 43 -6.29 -10.96 -1.18
N GLY A 44 -7.62 -10.94 -1.02
CA GLY A 44 -8.39 -12.13 -0.65
C GLY A 44 -8.40 -12.50 0.83
N GLU A 45 -7.62 -11.84 1.68
CA GLU A 45 -7.61 -12.09 3.13
C GLU A 45 -8.83 -11.50 3.83
N SER A 46 -9.38 -12.25 4.78
CA SER A 46 -10.54 -11.82 5.57
C SER A 46 -10.11 -10.94 6.76
N PRO A 47 -10.68 -9.74 6.91
CA PRO A 47 -10.48 -8.91 8.11
C PRO A 47 -10.83 -9.63 9.40
N GLU A 48 -11.84 -10.50 9.39
CA GLU A 48 -12.28 -11.30 10.54
C GLU A 48 -11.20 -12.32 10.93
N ALA A 49 -10.58 -12.99 9.96
CA ALA A 49 -9.49 -13.94 10.21
C ALA A 49 -8.27 -13.24 10.84
N ILE A 50 -7.98 -12.01 10.42
CA ILE A 50 -6.90 -11.21 11.00
C ILE A 50 -7.25 -10.75 12.42
N ARG A 51 -8.49 -10.29 12.66
CA ARG A 51 -8.98 -9.98 14.02
C ARG A 51 -8.80 -11.18 14.95
N ASP A 52 -9.22 -12.36 14.52
CA ASP A 52 -9.15 -13.58 15.33
C ASP A 52 -7.69 -14.01 15.59
N THR A 53 -6.83 -13.79 14.60
CA THR A 53 -5.38 -14.00 14.76
C THR A 53 -4.78 -13.03 15.79
N LEU A 54 -5.13 -11.76 15.74
CA LEU A 54 -4.69 -10.78 16.72
C LEU A 54 -5.21 -11.12 18.12
N ALA A 55 -6.47 -11.51 18.26
CA ALA A 55 -7.03 -11.93 19.53
C ALA A 55 -6.28 -13.15 20.12
N ARG A 56 -5.93 -14.12 19.26
CA ARG A 56 -5.14 -15.29 19.66
C ARG A 56 -3.70 -14.94 20.08
N ILE A 57 -3.08 -13.97 19.42
CA ILE A 57 -1.72 -13.49 19.74
C ILE A 57 -1.71 -12.74 21.07
N VAL A 58 -2.71 -11.89 21.30
CA VAL A 58 -2.88 -11.16 22.56
C VAL A 58 -3.07 -12.13 23.74
N ALA A 59 -3.76 -13.24 23.52
CA ALA A 59 -3.97 -14.34 24.48
C ALA A 59 -4.49 -13.88 25.86
N ASP A 60 -5.26 -12.79 25.90
CA ASP A 60 -5.86 -12.23 27.12
C ASP A 60 -7.36 -11.98 26.88
N THR A 61 -8.21 -12.67 27.62
CA THR A 61 -9.67 -12.56 27.50
C THR A 61 -10.24 -11.24 28.01
N ALA A 62 -9.49 -10.48 28.81
CA ALA A 62 -9.86 -9.12 29.23
C ALA A 62 -9.68 -8.10 28.12
N ILE A 63 -8.93 -8.43 27.06
CA ILE A 63 -8.70 -7.55 25.92
C ILE A 63 -9.67 -7.92 24.80
N LYS A 64 -10.56 -6.99 24.46
CA LYS A 64 -11.50 -7.17 23.35
C LYS A 64 -10.89 -6.64 22.05
N VAL A 65 -10.68 -7.52 21.07
CA VAL A 65 -10.26 -7.15 19.73
C VAL A 65 -11.49 -7.01 18.82
N THR A 66 -11.65 -5.85 18.19
CA THR A 66 -12.81 -5.56 17.32
C THR A 66 -12.34 -4.86 16.05
N ILE A 67 -13.06 -5.06 14.95
CA ILE A 67 -12.87 -4.31 13.72
C ILE A 67 -13.47 -2.91 13.92
N LYS A 68 -12.73 -1.87 13.55
CA LYS A 68 -13.16 -0.47 13.62
C LYS A 68 -13.60 0.01 12.24
N GLY A 69 -14.87 0.40 12.12
CA GLY A 69 -15.44 0.87 10.86
C GLY A 69 -15.59 -0.25 9.82
N GLU A 70 -15.70 0.14 8.56
CA GLU A 70 -15.76 -0.81 7.45
C GLU A 70 -14.37 -1.08 6.89
N PRO A 71 -13.98 -2.36 6.71
CA PRO A 71 -12.71 -2.70 6.08
C PRO A 71 -12.62 -2.12 4.66
N GLN A 72 -11.48 -1.51 4.35
CA GLN A 72 -11.22 -0.86 3.07
C GLN A 72 -10.53 -1.86 2.12
N GLY A 73 -11.19 -2.97 1.80
CA GLY A 73 -10.71 -3.95 0.82
C GLY A 73 -11.19 -3.62 -0.61
N ALA A 74 -10.43 -4.02 -1.62
CA ALA A 74 -10.82 -3.95 -3.01
C ALA A 74 -10.44 -5.26 -3.72
N PRO A 75 -11.19 -5.67 -4.76
CA PRO A 75 -10.79 -6.79 -5.59
C PRO A 75 -9.49 -6.48 -6.33
N GLU A 76 -8.74 -7.52 -6.66
CA GLU A 76 -7.58 -7.42 -7.54
C GLU A 76 -7.99 -6.91 -8.93
N SER A 77 -7.17 -6.06 -9.52
CA SER A 77 -7.31 -5.71 -10.93
C SER A 77 -6.75 -6.83 -11.81
N PRO A 78 -7.48 -7.31 -12.82
CA PRO A 78 -6.97 -8.33 -13.71
C PRO A 78 -5.77 -7.79 -14.50
N LEU A 79 -4.80 -8.64 -14.83
CA LEU A 79 -3.68 -8.25 -15.69
C LEU A 79 -4.21 -8.09 -17.14
N ASN A 80 -4.56 -6.86 -17.50
CA ASN A 80 -5.01 -6.52 -18.85
C ASN A 80 -3.81 -6.45 -19.81
N PRO A 81 -3.74 -7.28 -20.85
CA PRO A 81 -2.60 -7.31 -21.79
C PRO A 81 -2.33 -5.97 -22.49
N GLU A 82 -3.37 -5.20 -22.82
CA GLU A 82 -3.23 -3.89 -23.45
C GLU A 82 -2.54 -2.89 -22.52
N VAL A 83 -2.98 -2.83 -21.24
CA VAL A 83 -2.36 -1.98 -20.23
C VAL A 83 -0.93 -2.42 -19.96
N MET A 84 -0.68 -3.73 -19.81
CA MET A 84 0.66 -4.26 -19.57
C MET A 84 1.61 -3.93 -20.72
N THR A 85 1.17 -4.10 -21.96
CA THR A 85 1.95 -3.75 -23.14
C THR A 85 2.28 -2.26 -23.18
N ALA A 86 1.33 -1.39 -22.88
CA ALA A 86 1.55 0.06 -22.85
C ALA A 86 2.57 0.45 -21.75
N VAL A 87 2.47 -0.16 -20.58
CA VAL A 87 3.43 0.06 -19.47
C VAL A 87 4.82 -0.41 -19.85
N GLU A 88 4.97 -1.61 -20.43
CA GLU A 88 6.25 -2.15 -20.88
C GLU A 88 6.87 -1.28 -21.97
N GLN A 89 6.11 -0.85 -22.95
CA GLN A 89 6.59 0.03 -24.03
C GLN A 89 7.06 1.38 -23.48
N ALA A 90 6.27 2.01 -22.62
CA ALA A 90 6.66 3.27 -21.97
C ALA A 90 7.92 3.11 -21.13
N THR A 91 8.02 2.01 -20.36
CA THR A 91 9.19 1.68 -19.52
C THR A 91 10.44 1.50 -20.40
N HIS A 92 10.39 0.61 -21.37
CA HIS A 92 11.57 0.29 -22.19
C HIS A 92 12.01 1.44 -23.09
N SER A 93 11.11 2.39 -23.39
CA SER A 93 11.48 3.59 -24.14
C SER A 93 12.38 4.57 -23.34
N LEU A 94 12.39 4.48 -22.01
CA LEU A 94 13.22 5.29 -21.12
C LEU A 94 14.32 4.46 -20.44
N TRP A 95 14.00 3.22 -20.09
CA TRP A 95 14.87 2.31 -19.35
C TRP A 95 14.84 0.91 -20.00
N PRO A 96 15.63 0.67 -21.05
CA PRO A 96 15.57 -0.57 -21.84
C PRO A 96 15.85 -1.85 -21.03
N GLU A 97 16.62 -1.75 -19.96
CA GLU A 97 17.05 -2.91 -19.15
C GLU A 97 16.12 -3.18 -17.93
N VAL A 98 15.10 -2.32 -17.71
CA VAL A 98 14.21 -2.47 -16.55
C VAL A 98 13.15 -3.55 -16.83
N ILE A 99 12.99 -4.46 -15.89
CA ILE A 99 11.96 -5.50 -15.92
C ILE A 99 10.68 -4.96 -15.30
N VAL A 100 9.55 -5.11 -16.01
CA VAL A 100 8.22 -4.77 -15.49
C VAL A 100 7.61 -6.00 -14.82
N LEU A 101 7.31 -5.88 -13.52
CA LEU A 101 6.69 -6.95 -12.75
C LEU A 101 5.43 -6.44 -12.05
N PRO A 102 4.29 -7.12 -12.20
CA PRO A 102 3.13 -6.86 -11.37
C PRO A 102 3.43 -7.23 -9.92
N VAL A 103 3.19 -6.30 -9.01
CA VAL A 103 3.39 -6.52 -7.58
C VAL A 103 2.20 -5.98 -6.80
N MET A 104 2.00 -6.49 -5.59
CA MET A 104 1.11 -5.85 -4.62
C MET A 104 1.83 -4.67 -4.00
N ASP A 105 1.22 -3.49 -4.13
CA ASP A 105 1.72 -2.29 -3.46
C ASP A 105 1.17 -2.22 -2.02
N PRO A 106 2.01 -2.12 -0.99
CA PRO A 106 1.57 -2.01 0.40
C PRO A 106 1.01 -0.63 0.75
N TRP A 107 1.00 0.32 -0.16
CA TRP A 107 0.48 1.66 0.07
C TRP A 107 -1.05 1.73 -0.09
N ALA A 108 -1.67 2.70 0.57
CA ALA A 108 -3.08 2.98 0.37
C ALA A 108 -3.26 4.07 -0.70
N SER A 109 -4.29 3.94 -1.54
CA SER A 109 -4.63 4.94 -2.54
C SER A 109 -6.14 5.03 -2.73
N ASP A 110 -6.62 6.05 -3.43
CA ASP A 110 -8.02 6.20 -3.82
C ASP A 110 -8.49 5.14 -4.83
N ALA A 111 -7.58 4.35 -5.38
CA ALA A 111 -7.86 3.21 -6.27
C ALA A 111 -8.92 2.26 -5.67
N VAL A 112 -8.94 2.08 -4.34
CA VAL A 112 -9.92 1.25 -3.65
C VAL A 112 -11.37 1.60 -4.01
N ARG A 113 -11.69 2.87 -4.20
CA ARG A 113 -13.05 3.35 -4.52
C ARG A 113 -13.47 2.94 -5.92
N PHE A 114 -12.56 3.07 -6.88
CA PHE A 114 -12.80 2.69 -8.28
C PHE A 114 -12.87 1.17 -8.44
N SER A 115 -11.95 0.43 -7.82
CA SER A 115 -11.96 -1.04 -7.86
C SER A 115 -13.23 -1.62 -7.24
N ARG A 116 -13.73 -1.05 -6.13
CA ARG A 116 -15.02 -1.44 -5.53
C ARG A 116 -16.23 -1.13 -6.42
N ALA A 117 -16.12 -0.11 -7.26
CA ALA A 117 -17.14 0.21 -8.28
C ALA A 117 -17.02 -0.66 -9.55
N GLY A 118 -16.09 -1.62 -9.59
CA GLY A 118 -15.89 -2.52 -10.72
C GLY A 118 -14.95 -1.99 -11.80
N THR A 119 -14.26 -0.87 -11.56
CA THR A 119 -13.27 -0.31 -12.49
C THR A 119 -11.89 -0.81 -12.12
N PRO A 120 -11.19 -1.58 -12.99
CA PRO A 120 -9.81 -1.97 -12.74
C PRO A 120 -8.89 -0.76 -12.60
N VAL A 121 -7.97 -0.80 -11.64
CA VAL A 121 -7.01 0.27 -11.40
C VAL A 121 -5.60 -0.32 -11.30
N TYR A 122 -4.65 0.31 -11.99
CA TYR A 122 -3.26 -0.10 -12.03
C TYR A 122 -2.40 1.02 -11.44
N GLY A 123 -1.70 0.75 -10.34
CA GLY A 123 -0.72 1.66 -9.77
C GLY A 123 0.57 1.60 -10.57
N VAL A 124 0.87 2.66 -11.31
CA VAL A 124 2.09 2.76 -12.11
C VAL A 124 2.76 4.09 -11.83
N SER A 125 4.06 4.06 -11.55
CA SER A 125 4.86 5.25 -11.35
C SER A 125 6.21 5.11 -12.05
N GLY A 126 6.62 6.14 -12.79
CA GLY A 126 7.97 6.25 -13.34
C GLY A 126 8.94 6.96 -12.43
N VAL A 127 8.55 7.27 -11.20
CA VAL A 127 9.45 7.91 -10.21
C VAL A 127 10.16 6.85 -9.42
N PHE A 128 11.44 6.66 -9.67
CA PHE A 128 12.28 5.74 -8.93
C PHE A 128 12.87 6.42 -7.68
N TYR A 129 13.03 5.65 -6.63
CA TYR A 129 13.68 6.07 -5.40
C TYR A 129 14.62 4.96 -4.89
N ASP A 130 15.60 5.36 -4.12
CA ASP A 130 16.50 4.42 -3.46
C ASP A 130 15.71 3.67 -2.38
N ILE A 131 15.72 2.33 -2.45
CA ILE A 131 15.02 1.48 -1.49
C ILE A 131 15.55 1.63 -0.06
N ASP A 132 16.81 2.04 0.06
CA ASP A 132 17.45 2.27 1.35
C ASP A 132 17.28 3.72 1.86
N ASP A 133 16.68 4.63 1.05
CA ASP A 133 16.38 6.02 1.41
C ASP A 133 14.89 6.37 1.26
N VAL A 134 14.00 5.45 1.62
CA VAL A 134 12.54 5.69 1.62
C VAL A 134 12.17 6.61 2.79
N ARG A 135 11.76 7.84 2.48
CA ARG A 135 11.44 8.88 3.47
C ARG A 135 10.00 9.38 3.41
N ALA A 136 9.14 8.64 2.75
CA ALA A 136 7.72 8.95 2.66
C ALA A 136 7.10 9.16 4.05
N HIS A 137 6.33 10.24 4.21
CA HIS A 137 5.74 10.68 5.49
C HIS A 137 6.75 11.12 6.57
N GLY A 138 8.04 11.23 6.24
CA GLY A 138 9.07 11.75 7.14
C GLY A 138 9.11 13.29 7.13
N ARG A 139 9.83 13.88 8.13
CA ARG A 139 10.04 15.34 8.16
C ARG A 139 10.95 15.84 7.05
N ASP A 140 11.77 14.96 6.52
CA ASP A 140 12.74 15.18 5.46
C ASP A 140 12.36 14.42 4.18
N GLU A 141 11.07 14.23 3.95
CA GLU A 141 10.52 13.63 2.75
C GLU A 141 11.05 14.32 1.49
N ARG A 142 11.54 13.52 0.57
CA ARG A 142 12.19 14.02 -0.65
C ARG A 142 12.07 13.01 -1.78
N VAL A 143 12.19 13.52 -2.99
CA VAL A 143 12.34 12.75 -4.22
C VAL A 143 13.55 13.29 -4.98
N LEU A 144 14.27 12.41 -5.69
CA LEU A 144 15.36 12.83 -6.56
C LEU A 144 14.78 13.61 -7.76
N GLY A 145 15.29 14.81 -8.02
CA GLY A 145 14.77 15.69 -9.09
C GLY A 145 14.78 15.02 -10.46
N GLU A 146 15.88 14.34 -10.81
CA GLU A 146 15.98 13.59 -12.06
C GLU A 146 14.91 12.47 -12.16
N ALA A 147 14.67 11.73 -11.09
CA ALA A 147 13.65 10.69 -11.06
C ALA A 147 12.24 11.27 -11.21
N PHE A 148 11.99 12.47 -10.67
CA PHE A 148 10.73 13.17 -10.86
C PHE A 148 10.53 13.58 -12.34
N ASP A 149 11.54 14.18 -12.97
CA ASP A 149 11.46 14.59 -14.38
C ASP A 149 11.27 13.36 -15.31
N GLN A 150 11.98 12.27 -15.06
CA GLN A 150 11.79 11.01 -15.78
C GLN A 150 10.38 10.43 -15.57
N GLY A 151 9.85 10.51 -14.35
CA GLY A 151 8.49 10.07 -14.03
C GLY A 151 7.41 10.87 -14.76
N VAL A 152 7.61 12.18 -14.96
CA VAL A 152 6.73 13.02 -15.77
C VAL A 152 6.73 12.56 -17.22
N GLU A 153 7.90 12.34 -17.82
CA GLU A 153 8.05 11.87 -19.19
C GLU A 153 7.44 10.46 -19.37
N PHE A 154 7.69 9.56 -18.43
CA PHE A 154 7.08 8.22 -18.42
C PHE A 154 5.55 8.31 -18.43
N THR A 155 4.99 9.10 -17.52
CA THR A 155 3.53 9.27 -17.41
C THR A 155 2.94 9.85 -18.69
N TYR A 156 3.60 10.82 -19.30
CA TYR A 156 3.18 11.39 -20.57
C TYR A 156 3.13 10.34 -21.69
N ARG A 157 4.18 9.52 -21.84
CA ARG A 157 4.23 8.44 -22.85
C ARG A 157 3.14 7.39 -22.61
N LEU A 158 2.97 6.98 -21.35
CA LEU A 158 1.95 6.00 -20.99
C LEU A 158 0.53 6.52 -21.28
N MET A 159 0.23 7.77 -20.92
CA MET A 159 -1.06 8.40 -21.22
C MET A 159 -1.33 8.49 -22.71
N LYS A 160 -0.33 8.84 -23.53
CA LYS A 160 -0.45 8.83 -24.99
C LYS A 160 -0.76 7.43 -25.52
N ALA A 161 -0.03 6.43 -25.07
CA ALA A 161 -0.23 5.04 -25.52
C ALA A 161 -1.64 4.55 -25.21
N LEU A 162 -2.15 4.82 -23.99
CA LEU A 162 -3.48 4.37 -23.55
C LEU A 162 -4.64 5.18 -24.16
N SER A 163 -4.41 6.44 -24.57
CA SER A 163 -5.45 7.29 -25.19
C SER A 163 -5.60 7.10 -26.69
N GLY A 164 -4.78 6.26 -27.32
CA GLY A 164 -4.77 6.10 -28.76
C GLY A 164 -4.24 7.33 -29.53
N ALA A 165 -3.62 8.28 -28.84
CA ALA A 165 -3.03 9.48 -29.42
C ALA A 165 -1.57 9.21 -29.84
N GLY A 166 -1.39 8.24 -30.71
CA GLY A 166 -0.10 7.88 -31.34
C GLY A 166 0.31 8.84 -32.44
#